data_f9a09c04f661c2159630b0534fea81ca
#
_entry.id   f9a09c04f661c2159630b0534fea81ca
#
_cell.length_a   1.000
_cell.length_b   1.000
_cell.length_c   1.000
_cell.angle_alpha   90.00
_cell.angle_beta   90.00
_cell.angle_gamma   90.00
#
_symmetry.space_group_name_H-M   'P 1'
#
loop_
_entity.id
_entity.type
_entity.pdbx_description
1 polymer ?
#
loop_
_entity_poly.entity_id
_entity_poly.type
_entity_poly.pdbx_seq_one_letter_code
_entity_poly.pdbx_strand_id
1 'polypeptide(L)'
;MNNETIGQSCEYAICKIFNINCEINESRINSEVVNSVVIEFNKVKDNLPIITESIGYKNLYKDFETTEGSLSLKSLKKYNGKICPQTIGQPTLKKWDKIWGNEFNGDIKYNEQRFNYIKSNIHMYLNAMLYNTYCCDHLIIISNVEKTPKIEYYKKPSNINYFTNEPLIFTRDVYEERWNEKKQKYNEFATTIKMGSIIIGEFQFHKNSRQELKFRFFKSFLSTL
;
A
#
# COMPACT_ATOMS: atom_id res chain seq x y z
N MET A 1 9.12 5.87 15.89
CA MET A 1 8.03 4.87 15.90
C MET A 1 8.07 4.03 14.64
N ASN A 2 7.74 2.72 14.68
CA ASN A 2 7.68 1.88 13.49
C ASN A 2 6.30 1.98 12.80
N ASN A 3 6.19 1.47 11.55
CA ASN A 3 4.95 1.59 10.78
C ASN A 3 3.81 0.71 11.33
N GLU A 4 4.14 -0.42 11.97
CA GLU A 4 3.16 -1.32 12.56
C GLU A 4 2.45 -0.64 13.75
N THR A 5 3.22 -0.04 14.67
CA THR A 5 2.68 0.74 15.78
C THR A 5 1.78 1.88 15.31
N ILE A 6 2.16 2.57 14.23
CA ILE A 6 1.33 3.63 13.64
C ILE A 6 0.01 3.07 13.12
N GLY A 7 0.07 1.97 12.36
CA GLY A 7 -1.12 1.31 11.82
C GLY A 7 -2.10 0.93 12.93
N GLN A 8 -1.62 0.19 13.90
CA GLN A 8 -2.43 -0.27 15.04
C GLN A 8 -3.00 0.89 15.88
N SER A 9 -2.22 1.96 16.06
CA SER A 9 -2.71 3.16 16.77
C SER A 9 -3.85 3.86 16.00
N CYS A 10 -3.76 3.91 14.66
CA CYS A 10 -4.83 4.48 13.83
C CYS A 10 -6.09 3.61 13.87
N GLU A 11 -5.96 2.28 13.77
CA GLU A 11 -7.08 1.35 13.87
C GLU A 11 -7.76 1.45 15.24
N TYR A 12 -6.97 1.47 16.31
CA TYR A 12 -7.48 1.64 17.68
C TYR A 12 -8.21 2.99 17.88
N ALA A 13 -7.69 4.06 17.29
CA ALA A 13 -8.35 5.37 17.35
C ALA A 13 -9.74 5.32 16.70
N ILE A 14 -9.88 4.64 15.58
CA ILE A 14 -11.17 4.46 14.89
C ILE A 14 -12.13 3.61 15.74
N CYS A 15 -11.66 2.51 16.31
CA CYS A 15 -12.47 1.70 17.22
C CYS A 15 -13.03 2.53 18.38
N LYS A 16 -12.20 3.43 18.93
CA LYS A 16 -12.58 4.32 20.03
C LYS A 16 -13.63 5.36 19.61
N ILE A 17 -13.51 5.91 18.39
CA ILE A 17 -14.45 6.92 17.87
C ILE A 17 -15.85 6.33 17.66
N PHE A 18 -15.92 5.10 17.14
CA PHE A 18 -17.18 4.41 16.85
C PHE A 18 -17.68 3.51 17.98
N ASN A 19 -16.95 3.45 19.11
CA ASN A 19 -17.28 2.63 20.27
C ASN A 19 -17.47 1.14 19.90
N ILE A 20 -16.57 0.63 19.08
CA ILE A 20 -16.55 -0.78 18.65
C ILE A 20 -15.41 -1.54 19.34
N ASN A 21 -15.59 -2.86 19.50
CA ASN A 21 -14.55 -3.69 20.08
C ASN A 21 -13.30 -3.73 19.22
N CYS A 22 -12.12 -3.73 19.84
CA CYS A 22 -10.83 -3.72 19.17
C CYS A 22 -9.90 -4.76 19.80
N GLU A 23 -9.47 -5.75 19.03
CA GLU A 23 -8.57 -6.82 19.50
C GLU A 23 -7.07 -6.46 19.38
N ILE A 24 -6.72 -5.18 19.39
CA ILE A 24 -5.34 -4.72 19.33
C ILE A 24 -4.71 -4.75 20.70
N ASN A 25 -3.50 -5.31 20.80
CA ASN A 25 -2.73 -5.32 22.03
C ASN A 25 -2.29 -3.88 22.38
N GLU A 26 -2.71 -3.38 23.53
CA GLU A 26 -2.43 -2.03 24.01
C GLU A 26 -0.94 -1.69 24.10
N SER A 27 -0.07 -2.69 24.35
CA SER A 27 1.39 -2.49 24.38
C SER A 27 1.99 -2.04 23.02
N ARG A 28 1.22 -2.19 21.94
CA ARG A 28 1.61 -1.80 20.58
C ARG A 28 1.02 -0.47 20.13
N ILE A 29 0.31 0.22 21.02
CA ILE A 29 -0.38 1.46 20.71
C ILE A 29 0.45 2.65 21.21
N ASN A 30 0.48 3.72 20.41
CA ASN A 30 1.00 5.00 20.82
C ASN A 30 -0.16 5.97 21.12
N SER A 31 -0.30 6.37 22.37
CA SER A 31 -1.41 7.21 22.85
C SER A 31 -1.46 8.58 22.21
N GLU A 32 -0.31 9.19 21.88
CA GLU A 32 -0.26 10.51 21.22
C GLU A 32 -0.85 10.42 19.80
N VAL A 33 -0.50 9.35 19.04
CA VAL A 33 -1.08 9.10 17.73
C VAL A 33 -2.57 8.86 17.84
N VAL A 34 -3.01 8.02 18.78
CA VAL A 34 -4.45 7.76 19.00
C VAL A 34 -5.19 9.08 19.24
N ASN A 35 -4.72 9.90 20.17
CA ASN A 35 -5.40 11.16 20.52
C ASN A 35 -5.44 12.12 19.33
N SER A 36 -4.33 12.28 18.60
CA SER A 36 -4.30 13.18 17.44
C SER A 36 -5.20 12.71 16.31
N VAL A 37 -5.27 11.39 16.06
CA VAL A 37 -6.18 10.80 15.05
C VAL A 37 -7.63 10.98 15.48
N VAL A 38 -7.98 10.74 16.75
CA VAL A 38 -9.34 10.96 17.27
C VAL A 38 -9.80 12.40 17.05
N ILE A 39 -8.94 13.38 17.35
CA ILE A 39 -9.27 14.79 17.16
C ILE A 39 -9.56 15.11 15.68
N GLU A 40 -8.66 14.71 14.80
CA GLU A 40 -8.79 15.04 13.37
C GLU A 40 -9.90 14.23 12.67
N PHE A 41 -10.08 12.97 13.05
CA PHE A 41 -11.12 12.11 12.47
C PHE A 41 -12.53 12.59 12.86
N ASN A 42 -12.73 13.05 14.08
CA ASN A 42 -14.03 13.61 14.52
C ASN A 42 -14.47 14.82 13.71
N LYS A 43 -13.56 15.54 13.05
CA LYS A 43 -13.91 16.67 12.17
C LYS A 43 -14.55 16.24 10.85
N VAL A 44 -14.32 15.00 10.45
CA VAL A 44 -14.73 14.48 9.13
C VAL A 44 -15.63 13.25 9.19
N LYS A 45 -15.82 12.64 10.36
CA LYS A 45 -16.52 11.36 10.53
C LYS A 45 -17.94 11.33 9.95
N ASP A 46 -18.64 12.47 10.03
CA ASP A 46 -20.02 12.57 9.56
C ASP A 46 -20.15 12.52 8.02
N ASN A 47 -19.00 12.65 7.31
CA ASN A 47 -18.91 12.52 5.85
C ASN A 47 -18.40 11.13 5.42
N LEU A 48 -18.25 10.20 6.35
CA LEU A 48 -17.70 8.87 6.14
C LEU A 48 -18.76 7.81 6.42
N PRO A 49 -18.65 6.61 5.81
CA PRO A 49 -19.50 5.48 6.19
C PRO A 49 -19.36 5.17 7.70
N ILE A 50 -20.48 4.84 8.34
CA ILE A 50 -20.48 4.44 9.76
C ILE A 50 -19.76 3.11 9.88
N ILE A 51 -18.70 3.08 10.68
CA ILE A 51 -17.92 1.87 10.94
C ILE A 51 -18.62 1.07 12.04
N THR A 52 -18.88 -0.22 11.79
CA THR A 52 -19.71 -1.07 12.63
C THR A 52 -18.93 -2.18 13.33
N GLU A 53 -17.84 -2.67 12.73
CA GLU A 53 -17.03 -3.76 13.28
C GLU A 53 -15.56 -3.62 12.89
N SER A 54 -14.64 -3.95 13.79
CA SER A 54 -13.21 -4.15 13.51
C SER A 54 -12.97 -5.63 13.21
N ILE A 55 -12.37 -5.92 12.05
CA ILE A 55 -12.14 -7.29 11.56
C ILE A 55 -10.70 -7.54 11.11
N GLY A 56 -9.82 -6.57 11.23
CA GLY A 56 -8.41 -6.65 10.82
C GLY A 56 -7.63 -7.79 11.48
N TYR A 57 -8.01 -8.19 12.70
CA TYR A 57 -7.43 -9.31 13.42
C TYR A 57 -7.67 -10.68 12.75
N LYS A 58 -8.67 -10.82 11.92
CA LYS A 58 -9.00 -12.06 11.18
C LYS A 58 -8.05 -12.33 10.00
N ASN A 59 -6.96 -11.56 9.84
CA ASN A 59 -6.03 -11.63 8.69
C ASN A 59 -6.71 -11.49 7.33
N LEU A 60 -7.80 -10.77 7.28
CA LEU A 60 -8.54 -10.44 6.07
C LEU A 60 -7.89 -9.26 5.33
N TYR A 61 -8.29 -9.04 4.09
CA TYR A 61 -7.82 -7.87 3.31
C TYR A 61 -8.47 -6.55 3.73
N LYS A 62 -9.48 -6.62 4.61
CA LYS A 62 -10.25 -5.50 5.13
C LYS A 62 -9.98 -5.31 6.62
N ASP A 63 -10.00 -4.06 7.04
CA ASP A 63 -9.73 -3.68 8.42
C ASP A 63 -11.04 -3.48 9.22
N PHE A 64 -12.10 -3.03 8.54
CA PHE A 64 -13.40 -2.76 9.14
C PHE A 64 -14.57 -3.16 8.24
N GLU A 65 -15.73 -3.41 8.85
CA GLU A 65 -17.04 -3.37 8.20
C GLU A 65 -17.70 -2.02 8.47
N THR A 66 -18.52 -1.57 7.51
CA THR A 66 -19.28 -0.32 7.59
C THR A 66 -20.73 -0.56 7.19
N THR A 67 -21.60 0.44 7.38
CA THR A 67 -22.99 0.38 6.89
C THR A 67 -23.11 0.33 5.37
N GLU A 68 -22.03 0.65 4.63
CA GLU A 68 -22.02 0.73 3.17
C GLU A 68 -21.08 -0.31 2.52
N GLY A 69 -20.50 -1.24 3.29
CA GLY A 69 -19.59 -2.26 2.80
C GLY A 69 -18.28 -2.33 3.58
N SER A 70 -17.26 -2.90 2.98
CA SER A 70 -15.96 -3.14 3.59
C SER A 70 -15.03 -1.93 3.49
N LEU A 71 -14.15 -1.75 4.49
CA LEU A 71 -13.21 -0.64 4.55
C LEU A 71 -11.78 -1.12 4.83
N SER A 72 -10.82 -0.60 4.06
CA SER A 72 -9.40 -0.72 4.35
C SER A 72 -8.82 0.59 4.86
N LEU A 73 -7.96 0.51 5.88
CA LEU A 73 -7.25 1.63 6.46
C LEU A 73 -5.77 1.59 6.07
N LYS A 74 -5.23 2.73 5.66
CA LYS A 74 -3.79 2.89 5.44
C LYS A 74 -3.28 4.09 6.24
N SER A 75 -2.18 3.89 6.93
CA SER A 75 -1.52 4.93 7.71
C SER A 75 -0.15 5.29 7.15
N LEU A 76 0.15 6.58 7.10
CA LEU A 76 1.39 7.11 6.54
C LEU A 76 2.04 8.11 7.50
N LYS A 77 3.35 7.95 7.78
CA LYS A 77 4.12 8.90 8.59
C LYS A 77 4.11 10.31 8.01
N LYS A 78 4.25 10.42 6.68
CA LYS A 78 4.37 11.68 5.95
C LYS A 78 3.12 11.93 5.11
N TYR A 79 2.83 13.21 4.85
CA TYR A 79 1.74 13.63 3.99
C TYR A 79 1.80 13.02 2.59
N ASN A 80 2.96 13.13 1.92
CA ASN A 80 3.19 12.59 0.58
C ASN A 80 3.84 11.20 0.68
N GLY A 81 3.13 10.26 1.30
CA GLY A 81 3.59 8.88 1.43
C GLY A 81 3.28 8.03 0.21
N LYS A 82 3.76 6.79 0.26
CA LYS A 82 3.51 5.77 -0.76
C LYS A 82 2.70 4.63 -0.13
N ILE A 83 1.70 4.14 -0.86
CA ILE A 83 0.77 3.10 -0.41
C ILE A 83 1.13 1.79 -1.08
N CYS A 84 1.37 0.77 -0.27
CA CYS A 84 1.63 -0.58 -0.74
C CYS A 84 0.29 -1.32 -0.94
N PRO A 85 0.04 -1.86 -2.15
CA PRO A 85 -1.10 -2.75 -2.39
C PRO A 85 -0.90 -4.03 -1.59
N GLN A 86 -1.60 -4.19 -0.48
CA GLN A 86 -1.65 -5.39 0.34
C GLN A 86 -0.47 -6.40 0.11
N THR A 87 -0.78 -7.70 0.06
CA THR A 87 0.21 -8.76 -0.15
C THR A 87 0.88 -8.72 -1.54
N ILE A 88 0.14 -8.31 -2.57
CA ILE A 88 0.64 -8.30 -3.96
C ILE A 88 1.72 -7.23 -4.18
N GLY A 89 1.68 -6.14 -3.43
CA GLY A 89 2.67 -5.06 -3.51
C GLY A 89 4.01 -5.40 -2.85
N GLN A 90 4.05 -6.42 -1.98
CA GLN A 90 5.27 -6.91 -1.32
C GLN A 90 5.26 -8.44 -1.20
N PRO A 91 5.20 -9.17 -2.30
CA PRO A 91 5.18 -10.63 -2.26
C PRO A 91 6.51 -11.17 -1.77
N THR A 92 6.47 -12.27 -1.03
CA THR A 92 7.65 -13.15 -0.90
C THR A 92 7.88 -13.85 -2.23
N LEU A 93 9.05 -14.41 -2.49
CA LEU A 93 9.35 -15.18 -3.70
C LEU A 93 8.27 -16.25 -3.96
N LYS A 94 7.99 -17.08 -2.95
CA LYS A 94 6.96 -18.13 -3.03
C LYS A 94 5.56 -17.60 -3.37
N LYS A 95 5.21 -16.39 -2.90
CA LYS A 95 3.93 -15.76 -3.24
C LYS A 95 3.94 -15.13 -4.62
N TRP A 96 5.09 -14.59 -5.04
CA TRP A 96 5.28 -14.13 -6.41
C TRP A 96 5.00 -15.24 -7.40
N ASP A 97 5.65 -16.38 -7.23
CA ASP A 97 5.47 -17.54 -8.11
C ASP A 97 4.00 -18.01 -8.15
N LYS A 98 3.31 -17.98 -7.02
CA LYS A 98 1.88 -18.34 -6.95
C LYS A 98 0.96 -17.33 -7.66
N ILE A 99 1.29 -16.06 -7.64
CA ILE A 99 0.44 -14.99 -8.22
C ILE A 99 0.72 -14.86 -9.73
N TRP A 100 1.98 -14.94 -10.12
CA TRP A 100 2.45 -14.62 -11.47
C TRP A 100 3.08 -15.83 -12.19
N GLY A 101 3.34 -16.92 -11.47
CA GLY A 101 4.24 -18.00 -11.87
C GLY A 101 3.74 -18.91 -12.98
N ASN A 102 2.44 -18.90 -13.31
CA ASN A 102 1.94 -19.72 -14.42
C ASN A 102 2.46 -19.27 -15.80
N GLU A 103 3.00 -18.05 -15.87
CA GLU A 103 3.56 -17.48 -17.10
C GLU A 103 5.09 -17.62 -17.16
N PHE A 104 5.70 -18.03 -16.07
CA PHE A 104 7.11 -18.29 -15.98
C PHE A 104 7.32 -19.78 -15.74
N ASN A 105 7.86 -20.49 -16.70
CA ASN A 105 8.24 -21.91 -16.59
C ASN A 105 9.22 -22.19 -15.43
N GLY A 106 8.88 -21.79 -14.21
CA GLY A 106 9.57 -22.13 -12.96
C GLY A 106 10.90 -21.43 -12.68
N ASP A 107 11.43 -20.59 -13.56
CA ASP A 107 12.84 -20.16 -13.49
C ASP A 107 13.10 -18.68 -13.26
N ILE A 108 12.16 -17.91 -12.70
CA ILE A 108 12.51 -16.55 -12.28
C ILE A 108 13.25 -16.59 -10.93
N LYS A 109 14.55 -16.79 -11.02
CA LYS A 109 15.45 -16.71 -9.85
C LYS A 109 15.98 -15.31 -9.57
N TYR A 110 15.93 -14.42 -10.56
CA TYR A 110 16.65 -13.14 -10.53
C TYR A 110 15.73 -11.93 -10.66
N ASN A 111 16.05 -10.86 -9.97
CA ASN A 111 15.32 -9.60 -10.00
C ASN A 111 15.29 -8.97 -11.39
N GLU A 112 16.31 -9.16 -12.21
CA GLU A 112 16.34 -8.70 -13.59
C GLU A 112 15.23 -9.33 -14.44
N GLN A 113 15.01 -10.65 -14.30
CA GLN A 113 13.94 -11.35 -15.01
C GLN A 113 12.57 -10.85 -14.58
N ARG A 114 12.35 -10.62 -13.25
CA ARG A 114 11.11 -10.04 -12.75
C ARG A 114 10.88 -8.63 -13.27
N PHE A 115 11.94 -7.80 -13.29
CA PHE A 115 11.86 -6.45 -13.82
C PHE A 115 11.46 -6.45 -15.29
N ASN A 116 12.10 -7.26 -16.12
CA ASN A 116 11.81 -7.37 -17.55
C ASN A 116 10.37 -7.87 -17.81
N TYR A 117 9.90 -8.83 -17.02
CA TYR A 117 8.51 -9.28 -17.09
C TYR A 117 7.52 -8.19 -16.73
N ILE A 118 7.74 -7.53 -15.58
CA ILE A 118 6.88 -6.40 -15.15
C ILE A 118 6.85 -5.32 -16.22
N LYS A 119 8.00 -4.99 -16.80
CA LYS A 119 8.12 -3.99 -17.86
C LYS A 119 7.31 -4.37 -19.10
N SER A 120 7.37 -5.62 -19.51
CA SER A 120 6.62 -6.14 -20.68
C SER A 120 5.10 -6.22 -20.42
N ASN A 121 4.68 -6.36 -19.16
CA ASN A 121 3.28 -6.56 -18.77
C ASN A 121 2.77 -5.43 -17.85
N ILE A 122 3.32 -4.23 -17.98
CA ILE A 122 3.16 -3.17 -16.97
C ILE A 122 1.72 -2.75 -16.76
N HIS A 123 0.89 -2.66 -17.80
CA HIS A 123 -0.52 -2.28 -17.67
C HIS A 123 -1.32 -3.32 -16.88
N MET A 124 -1.16 -4.59 -17.21
CA MET A 124 -1.77 -5.70 -16.46
C MET A 124 -1.30 -5.68 -14.99
N TYR A 125 -0.01 -5.47 -14.77
CA TYR A 125 0.58 -5.45 -13.44
C TYR A 125 0.05 -4.28 -12.59
N LEU A 126 -0.03 -3.08 -13.14
CA LEU A 126 -0.56 -1.90 -12.45
C LEU A 126 -2.07 -2.01 -12.17
N ASN A 127 -2.86 -2.58 -13.10
CA ASN A 127 -4.28 -2.84 -12.87
C ASN A 127 -4.49 -3.85 -11.73
N ALA A 128 -3.70 -4.91 -11.66
CA ALA A 128 -3.75 -5.86 -10.55
C ALA A 128 -3.37 -5.20 -9.22
N MET A 129 -2.36 -4.33 -9.22
CA MET A 129 -1.96 -3.54 -8.03
C MET A 129 -3.06 -2.58 -7.59
N LEU A 130 -3.74 -1.93 -8.55
CA LEU A 130 -4.83 -1.01 -8.28
C LEU A 130 -6.04 -1.76 -7.71
N TYR A 131 -6.41 -2.88 -8.34
CA TYR A 131 -7.46 -3.77 -7.83
C TYR A 131 -7.21 -4.20 -6.39
N ASN A 132 -5.95 -4.56 -6.08
CA ASN A 132 -5.58 -4.99 -4.73
C ASN A 132 -5.52 -3.84 -3.72
N THR A 133 -5.25 -2.60 -4.16
CA THR A 133 -5.33 -1.40 -3.32
C THR A 133 -6.78 -1.10 -2.93
N TYR A 134 -7.70 -1.27 -3.86
CA TYR A 134 -9.14 -1.09 -3.68
C TYR A 134 -9.87 -2.45 -3.54
N CYS A 135 -9.29 -3.39 -2.79
CA CYS A 135 -9.94 -4.67 -2.49
C CYS A 135 -11.20 -4.53 -1.65
N CYS A 136 -11.35 -3.39 -0.94
CA CYS A 136 -12.52 -3.00 -0.17
C CYS A 136 -13.36 -1.95 -0.92
N ASP A 137 -14.62 -1.76 -0.51
CA ASP A 137 -15.52 -0.77 -1.07
C ASP A 137 -15.07 0.66 -0.74
N HIS A 138 -14.39 0.80 0.41
CA HIS A 138 -13.90 2.05 0.95
C HIS A 138 -12.43 1.96 1.34
N LEU A 139 -11.69 3.05 1.13
CA LEU A 139 -10.32 3.22 1.55
C LEU A 139 -10.17 4.52 2.34
N ILE A 140 -9.68 4.44 3.57
CA ILE A 140 -9.27 5.61 4.34
C ILE A 140 -7.75 5.64 4.43
N ILE A 141 -7.18 6.82 4.13
CA ILE A 141 -5.76 7.08 4.27
C ILE A 141 -5.56 8.14 5.36
N ILE A 142 -4.89 7.76 6.45
CA ILE A 142 -4.47 8.69 7.50
C ILE A 142 -3.00 9.01 7.28
N SER A 143 -2.70 10.19 6.80
CA SER A 143 -1.34 10.64 6.52
C SER A 143 -0.85 11.66 7.55
N ASN A 144 0.49 11.86 7.62
CA ASN A 144 1.15 12.80 8.53
C ASN A 144 0.89 12.53 10.03
N VAL A 145 0.72 11.25 10.39
CA VAL A 145 0.28 10.80 11.73
C VAL A 145 1.22 11.20 12.88
N GLU A 146 2.51 11.44 12.63
CA GLU A 146 3.49 11.87 13.63
C GLU A 146 3.44 13.40 13.90
N LYS A 147 2.54 14.14 13.24
CA LYS A 147 2.33 15.58 13.41
C LYS A 147 0.84 15.87 13.52
N THR A 148 0.26 16.54 12.52
CA THR A 148 -1.18 16.75 12.41
C THR A 148 -1.74 15.77 11.39
N PRO A 149 -2.48 14.73 11.79
CA PRO A 149 -3.04 13.76 10.88
C PRO A 149 -3.97 14.40 9.86
N LYS A 150 -3.90 13.92 8.61
CA LYS A 150 -4.87 14.25 7.57
C LYS A 150 -5.60 12.99 7.16
N ILE A 151 -6.92 13.03 7.23
CA ILE A 151 -7.81 11.94 6.85
C ILE A 151 -8.30 12.19 5.43
N GLU A 152 -8.14 11.21 4.56
CA GLU A 152 -8.61 11.22 3.18
C GLU A 152 -9.40 9.95 2.93
N TYR A 153 -10.54 10.10 2.27
CA TYR A 153 -11.48 9.02 1.99
C TYR A 153 -11.65 8.83 0.50
N TYR A 154 -11.67 7.58 0.08
CA TYR A 154 -11.83 7.17 -1.31
C TYR A 154 -12.85 6.04 -1.39
N LYS A 155 -13.79 6.16 -2.32
CA LYS A 155 -14.61 5.03 -2.77
C LYS A 155 -13.86 4.20 -3.79
N LYS A 156 -14.15 2.91 -3.83
CA LYS A 156 -13.62 2.04 -4.87
C LYS A 156 -14.04 2.58 -6.25
N PRO A 157 -13.11 2.81 -7.18
CA PRO A 157 -13.46 3.24 -8.52
C PRO A 157 -14.35 2.22 -9.23
N SER A 158 -15.31 2.68 -10.00
CA SER A 158 -16.18 1.82 -10.80
C SER A 158 -15.42 1.07 -11.91
N ASN A 159 -14.36 1.69 -12.44
CA ASN A 159 -13.44 1.08 -13.39
C ASN A 159 -12.06 0.89 -12.75
N ILE A 160 -11.70 -0.37 -12.48
CA ILE A 160 -10.40 -0.73 -11.91
C ILE A 160 -9.36 -1.03 -13.01
N ASN A 161 -9.79 -1.28 -14.25
CA ASN A 161 -8.92 -1.40 -15.41
C ASN A 161 -8.56 -0.01 -15.96
N TYR A 162 -7.87 0.77 -15.13
CA TYR A 162 -7.52 2.15 -15.42
C TYR A 162 -6.41 2.25 -16.48
N PHE A 163 -5.43 1.33 -16.40
CA PHE A 163 -4.30 1.32 -17.33
C PHE A 163 -4.62 0.42 -18.52
N THR A 164 -4.88 1.03 -19.69
CA THR A 164 -5.22 0.31 -20.92
C THR A 164 -4.09 0.38 -21.96
N ASN A 165 -3.84 1.57 -22.51
CA ASN A 165 -2.87 1.78 -23.60
C ASN A 165 -2.01 3.03 -23.40
N GLU A 166 -2.06 3.66 -22.25
CA GLU A 166 -1.32 4.88 -21.98
C GLU A 166 0.19 4.63 -22.03
N PRO A 167 0.99 5.53 -22.62
CA PRO A 167 2.44 5.42 -22.56
C PRO A 167 2.93 5.50 -21.10
N LEU A 168 3.56 4.43 -20.64
CA LEU A 168 4.13 4.34 -19.30
C LEU A 168 5.66 4.37 -19.37
N ILE A 169 6.27 5.27 -18.62
CA ILE A 169 7.71 5.51 -18.65
C ILE A 169 8.32 5.09 -17.33
N PHE A 170 9.33 4.23 -17.41
CA PHE A 170 10.19 3.90 -16.28
C PHE A 170 11.33 4.93 -16.19
N THR A 171 11.57 5.52 -15.03
CA THR A 171 12.69 6.46 -14.82
C THR A 171 14.06 5.80 -14.94
N ARG A 172 14.11 4.49 -14.70
CA ARG A 172 15.24 3.62 -14.97
C ARG A 172 14.67 2.37 -15.65
N ASP A 173 14.98 2.20 -16.92
CA ASP A 173 14.37 1.19 -17.80
C ASP A 173 15.27 -0.05 -18.03
N VAL A 174 16.46 -0.04 -17.45
CA VAL A 174 17.41 -1.17 -17.40
C VAL A 174 17.68 -1.51 -15.94
N TYR A 175 17.56 -2.81 -15.61
CA TYR A 175 17.88 -3.30 -14.27
C TYR A 175 19.40 -3.31 -14.05
N GLU A 176 19.84 -2.85 -12.88
CA GLU A 176 21.23 -2.83 -12.50
C GLU A 176 21.42 -3.28 -11.04
N GLU A 177 22.30 -4.24 -10.83
CA GLU A 177 22.79 -4.59 -9.49
C GLU A 177 24.09 -3.83 -9.20
N ARG A 178 24.10 -3.08 -8.09
CA ARG A 178 25.29 -2.34 -7.66
C ARG A 178 25.69 -2.77 -6.26
N TRP A 179 26.87 -3.35 -6.14
CA TRP A 179 27.46 -3.66 -4.86
C TRP A 179 27.89 -2.38 -4.13
N ASN A 180 27.60 -2.30 -2.86
CA ASN A 180 28.03 -1.19 -2.01
C ASN A 180 29.08 -1.68 -1.01
N GLU A 181 30.34 -1.38 -1.28
CA GLU A 181 31.48 -1.83 -0.46
C GLU A 181 31.40 -1.31 0.97
N LYS A 182 30.98 -0.03 1.16
CA LYS A 182 30.86 0.54 2.51
C LYS A 182 29.83 -0.16 3.37
N LYS A 183 28.73 -0.62 2.77
CA LYS A 183 27.61 -1.28 3.45
C LYS A 183 27.70 -2.80 3.39
N GLN A 184 28.68 -3.36 2.68
CA GLN A 184 28.83 -4.80 2.43
C GLN A 184 27.52 -5.46 1.97
N LYS A 185 26.79 -4.81 1.08
CA LYS A 185 25.53 -5.30 0.53
C LYS A 185 25.21 -4.67 -0.83
N TYR A 186 24.30 -5.31 -1.56
CA TYR A 186 23.78 -4.71 -2.78
C TYR A 186 22.90 -3.50 -2.47
N ASN A 187 23.04 -2.46 -3.29
CA ASN A 187 22.10 -1.35 -3.27
C ASN A 187 20.74 -1.79 -3.79
N GLU A 188 19.70 -1.15 -3.28
CA GLU A 188 18.36 -1.28 -3.83
C GLU A 188 18.32 -0.71 -5.26
N PHE A 189 17.74 -1.47 -6.19
CA PHE A 189 17.35 -0.91 -7.49
C PHE A 189 15.94 -0.35 -7.36
N ALA A 190 15.75 0.92 -7.65
CA ALA A 190 14.45 1.56 -7.63
C ALA A 190 14.16 2.27 -8.95
N THR A 191 12.95 2.12 -9.45
CA THR A 191 12.45 2.81 -10.63
C THR A 191 11.03 3.32 -10.40
N THR A 192 10.76 4.52 -10.87
CA THR A 192 9.44 5.16 -10.77
C THR A 192 8.72 5.04 -12.11
N ILE A 193 7.42 4.79 -12.06
CA ILE A 193 6.55 4.74 -13.24
C ILE A 193 5.82 6.07 -13.38
N LYS A 194 5.83 6.61 -14.58
CA LYS A 194 5.14 7.84 -14.95
C LYS A 194 4.17 7.62 -16.11
N MET A 195 3.09 8.37 -16.11
CA MET A 195 2.13 8.53 -17.20
C MET A 195 2.05 10.03 -17.51
N GLY A 196 2.73 10.45 -18.56
CA GLY A 196 2.97 11.88 -18.82
C GLY A 196 3.71 12.54 -17.66
N SER A 197 3.11 13.59 -17.07
CA SER A 197 3.65 14.28 -15.89
C SER A 197 3.29 13.62 -14.54
N ILE A 198 2.35 12.66 -14.53
CA ILE A 198 1.85 12.02 -13.32
C ILE A 198 2.79 10.91 -12.89
N ILE A 199 3.22 10.94 -11.63
CA ILE A 199 4.00 9.86 -11.01
C ILE A 199 3.02 8.86 -10.40
N ILE A 200 2.97 7.64 -10.96
CA ILE A 200 2.04 6.59 -10.55
C ILE A 200 2.53 5.86 -9.32
N GLY A 201 3.72 5.28 -9.40
CA GLY A 201 4.23 4.40 -8.37
C GLY A 201 5.73 4.16 -8.49
N GLU A 202 6.25 3.36 -7.57
CA GLU A 202 7.66 3.00 -7.51
C GLU A 202 7.82 1.51 -7.29
N PHE A 203 8.65 0.89 -8.12
CA PHE A 203 9.19 -0.45 -7.88
C PHE A 203 10.53 -0.34 -7.15
N GLN A 204 10.73 -1.23 -6.18
CA GLN A 204 11.99 -1.42 -5.47
C GLN A 204 12.35 -2.91 -5.50
N PHE A 205 13.56 -3.21 -5.94
CA PHE A 205 14.11 -4.55 -5.98
C PHE A 205 15.26 -4.65 -4.99
N HIS A 206 15.16 -5.62 -4.10
CA HIS A 206 16.15 -5.88 -3.05
C HIS A 206 16.77 -7.25 -3.29
N LYS A 207 18.09 -7.34 -3.28
CA LYS A 207 18.78 -8.61 -3.35
C LYS A 207 18.97 -9.17 -1.93
N ASN A 208 18.77 -10.49 -1.79
CA ASN A 208 18.91 -11.21 -0.52
C ASN A 208 17.97 -10.72 0.59
N SER A 209 16.77 -10.30 0.24
CA SER A 209 15.73 -9.88 1.18
C SER A 209 14.55 -10.87 1.17
N ARG A 210 13.87 -11.02 2.31
CA ARG A 210 12.63 -11.83 2.39
C ARG A 210 11.58 -11.37 1.37
N GLN A 211 11.56 -10.09 1.07
CA GLN A 211 10.68 -9.46 0.08
C GLN A 211 11.58 -8.76 -0.94
N GLU A 212 11.93 -9.47 -2.00
CA GLU A 212 12.86 -8.94 -3.01
C GLU A 212 12.23 -7.91 -3.93
N LEU A 213 10.91 -7.88 -4.02
CA LEU A 213 10.16 -6.91 -4.80
C LEU A 213 9.20 -6.14 -3.88
N LYS A 214 9.14 -4.82 -4.08
CA LYS A 214 8.11 -3.94 -3.51
C LYS A 214 7.57 -3.02 -4.58
N PHE A 215 6.25 -2.86 -4.60
CA PHE A 215 5.57 -1.83 -5.37
C PHE A 215 4.74 -0.96 -4.44
N ARG A 216 4.74 0.35 -4.70
CA ARG A 216 3.93 1.32 -3.94
C ARG A 216 3.40 2.40 -4.86
N PHE A 217 2.11 2.67 -4.80
CA PHE A 217 1.53 3.85 -5.43
C PHE A 217 1.91 5.11 -4.66
N PHE A 218 2.13 6.21 -5.37
CA PHE A 218 2.13 7.53 -4.75
C PHE A 218 0.69 7.91 -4.37
N LYS A 219 0.51 8.46 -3.17
CA LYS A 219 -0.81 8.90 -2.69
C LYS A 219 -1.42 9.92 -3.64
N SER A 220 -0.61 10.84 -4.18
CA SER A 220 -1.04 11.84 -5.16
C SER A 220 -1.67 11.24 -6.42
N PHE A 221 -1.20 10.09 -6.87
CA PHE A 221 -1.82 9.39 -8.00
C PHE A 221 -3.20 8.85 -7.63
N LEU A 222 -3.35 8.21 -6.47
CA LEU A 222 -4.66 7.68 -6.03
C LEU A 222 -5.73 8.78 -5.88
N SER A 223 -5.30 10.02 -5.64
CA SER A 223 -6.20 11.17 -5.56
C SER A 223 -6.68 11.67 -6.94
N THR A 224 -6.19 11.11 -8.05
CA THR A 224 -6.61 11.45 -9.42
C THR A 224 -7.61 10.45 -10.01
N LEU A 225 -7.85 9.35 -9.30
CA LEU A 225 -8.81 8.31 -9.65
C LEU A 225 -10.20 8.64 -9.14
#